data_3ab11eab8830383c6147157f67f374ed
#
_entry.id   3ab11eab8830383c6147157f67f374ed
#
_cell.length_a   1.000
_cell.length_b   1.000
_cell.length_c   1.000
_cell.angle_alpha   90.00
_cell.angle_beta   90.00
_cell.angle_gamma   90.00
#
_symmetry.space_group_name_H-M   'P 1'
#
loop_
_entity.id
_entity.type
_entity.pdbx_description
1 polymer ?
#
loop_
_entity_poly.entity_id
_entity_poly.type
_entity_poly.pdbx_seq_one_letter_code
_entity_poly.pdbx_strand_id
1 'polypeptide(L)'
;MEVLVFMVVATVAVVSAMVVLLHKNPVIGALFLVTNLVCIAVLYLLLDAQFLAAIQVIVYAGAIMVLILFVIMLLSLKREEGIHAGSAQRFLGALAATGFVALIVRGILPISWRVASVRSDFGTAEFIGRRLFSQYFYPFEMISLVLLVAMAGAVVLAKKKL
;
A
#
# COMPACT_ATOMS: atom_id res chain seq x y z
N MET A 1 -12.12 23.04 -1.85
CA MET A 1 -11.67 22.40 -0.61
C MET A 1 -10.96 21.07 -0.88
N GLU A 2 -11.57 20.17 -1.65
CA GLU A 2 -11.04 18.82 -1.96
C GLU A 2 -9.64 18.83 -2.58
N VAL A 3 -9.38 19.71 -3.55
CA VAL A 3 -8.05 19.83 -4.19
C VAL A 3 -6.97 20.22 -3.19
N LEU A 4 -7.28 21.09 -2.24
CA LEU A 4 -6.32 21.50 -1.21
C LEU A 4 -6.01 20.33 -0.27
N VAL A 5 -7.03 19.60 0.17
CA VAL A 5 -6.86 18.39 0.99
C VAL A 5 -6.06 17.34 0.23
N PHE A 6 -6.38 17.11 -1.04
CA PHE A 6 -5.62 16.22 -1.90
C PHE A 6 -4.13 16.59 -1.96
N MET A 7 -3.82 17.86 -2.23
CA MET A 7 -2.43 18.33 -2.33
C MET A 7 -1.65 18.14 -1.03
N VAL A 8 -2.28 18.44 0.11
CA VAL A 8 -1.65 18.25 1.43
C VAL A 8 -1.39 16.77 1.68
N VAL A 9 -2.39 15.92 1.51
CA VAL A 9 -2.28 14.47 1.77
C VAL A 9 -1.29 13.82 0.81
N ALA A 10 -1.32 14.16 -0.48
CA ALA A 10 -0.38 13.66 -1.47
C ALA A 10 1.07 14.07 -1.15
N THR A 11 1.28 15.32 -0.70
CA THR A 11 2.61 15.78 -0.29
C THR A 11 3.12 15.00 0.92
N VAL A 12 2.28 14.81 1.95
CA VAL A 12 2.63 14.01 3.13
C VAL A 12 2.94 12.56 2.74
N ALA A 13 2.16 11.97 1.84
CA ALA A 13 2.39 10.62 1.35
C ALA A 13 3.75 10.49 0.65
N VAL A 14 4.09 11.41 -0.25
CA VAL A 14 5.38 11.40 -0.96
C VAL A 14 6.54 11.59 0.01
N VAL A 15 6.45 12.56 0.93
CA VAL A 15 7.50 12.79 1.94
C VAL A 15 7.68 11.57 2.83
N SER A 16 6.57 10.96 3.31
CA SER A 16 6.62 9.74 4.10
C SER A 16 7.29 8.59 3.33
N ALA A 17 6.95 8.40 2.06
CA ALA A 17 7.56 7.37 1.21
C ALA A 17 9.07 7.61 1.03
N MET A 18 9.50 8.85 0.86
CA MET A 18 10.93 9.18 0.78
C MET A 18 11.66 8.88 2.10
N VAL A 19 11.05 9.17 3.24
CA VAL A 19 11.65 8.86 4.54
C VAL A 19 11.79 7.35 4.73
N VAL A 20 10.76 6.54 4.32
CA VAL A 20 10.84 5.07 4.34
C VAL A 20 12.08 4.56 3.61
N LEU A 21 12.39 5.13 2.44
CA LEU A 21 13.51 4.70 1.61
C LEU A 21 14.87 5.17 2.11
N LEU A 22 14.92 6.37 2.71
CA LEU A 22 16.19 7.02 3.06
C LEU A 22 16.60 6.77 4.52
N HIS A 23 15.64 6.43 5.37
CA HIS A 23 15.93 6.31 6.80
C HIS A 23 16.64 5.00 7.13
N LYS A 24 17.73 5.10 7.91
CA LYS A 24 18.58 3.95 8.23
C LYS A 24 17.99 3.04 9.34
N ASN A 25 17.05 3.54 10.12
CA ASN A 25 16.41 2.76 11.19
C ASN A 25 15.12 2.12 10.63
N PRO A 26 15.04 0.77 10.58
CA PRO A 26 13.89 0.08 10.02
C PRO A 26 12.59 0.32 10.79
N VAL A 27 12.66 0.55 12.11
CA VAL A 27 11.48 0.84 12.93
C VAL A 27 10.89 2.21 12.56
N ILE A 28 11.74 3.22 12.38
CA ILE A 28 11.30 4.55 11.95
C ILE A 28 10.76 4.48 10.52
N GLY A 29 11.43 3.76 9.63
CA GLY A 29 10.93 3.51 8.28
C GLY A 29 9.53 2.88 8.29
N ALA A 30 9.31 1.88 9.12
CA ALA A 30 8.00 1.24 9.25
C ALA A 30 6.91 2.18 9.80
N LEU A 31 7.24 3.08 10.74
CA LEU A 31 6.29 4.09 11.23
C LEU A 31 5.89 5.09 10.11
N PHE A 32 6.86 5.53 9.30
CA PHE A 32 6.55 6.38 8.15
C PHE A 32 5.77 5.64 7.07
N LEU A 33 5.96 4.32 6.93
CA LEU A 33 5.15 3.49 6.05
C LEU A 33 3.68 3.44 6.52
N VAL A 34 3.43 3.29 7.83
CA VAL A 34 2.06 3.40 8.38
C VAL A 34 1.44 4.76 8.04
N THR A 35 2.19 5.86 8.23
CA THR A 35 1.72 7.20 7.88
C THR A 35 1.35 7.28 6.39
N ASN A 36 2.18 6.72 5.52
CA ASN A 36 1.91 6.66 4.08
C ASN A 36 0.63 5.88 3.76
N LEU A 37 0.42 4.71 4.40
CA LEU A 37 -0.78 3.90 4.21
C LEU A 37 -2.05 4.61 4.68
N VAL A 38 -1.98 5.39 5.76
CA VAL A 38 -3.09 6.23 6.23
C VAL A 38 -3.39 7.35 5.21
N CYS A 39 -2.36 7.99 4.66
CA CYS A 39 -2.55 8.97 3.57
C CYS A 39 -3.27 8.34 2.36
N ILE A 40 -2.89 7.12 1.96
CA ILE A 40 -3.56 6.38 0.88
C ILE A 40 -5.03 6.13 1.21
N ALA A 41 -5.36 5.79 2.47
CA ALA A 41 -6.74 5.62 2.89
C ALA A 41 -7.55 6.92 2.74
N VAL A 42 -6.97 8.07 3.11
CA VAL A 42 -7.60 9.39 2.91
C VAL A 42 -7.79 9.70 1.41
N LEU A 43 -6.81 9.36 0.56
CA LEU A 43 -6.95 9.49 -0.90
C LEU A 43 -8.09 8.62 -1.45
N TYR A 44 -8.30 7.41 -0.92
CA TYR A 44 -9.45 6.58 -1.28
C TYR A 44 -10.78 7.23 -0.87
N LEU A 45 -10.85 7.91 0.30
CA LEU A 45 -12.04 8.66 0.69
C LEU A 45 -12.35 9.82 -0.27
N LEU A 46 -11.31 10.53 -0.72
CA LEU A 46 -11.46 11.61 -1.71
C LEU A 46 -11.93 11.11 -3.08
N LEU A 47 -11.76 9.81 -3.35
CA LEU A 47 -12.22 9.14 -4.58
C LEU A 47 -13.57 8.43 -4.39
N ASP A 48 -14.32 8.71 -3.32
CA ASP A 48 -15.58 8.04 -2.94
C ASP A 48 -15.47 6.52 -2.77
N ALA A 49 -14.24 5.99 -2.61
CA ALA A 49 -13.97 4.57 -2.43
C ALA A 49 -13.95 4.20 -0.92
N GLN A 50 -15.07 4.40 -0.23
CA GLN A 50 -15.20 4.26 1.23
C GLN A 50 -14.80 2.87 1.73
N PHE A 51 -15.23 1.81 1.03
CA PHE A 51 -14.91 0.44 1.39
C PHE A 51 -13.40 0.16 1.30
N LEU A 52 -12.74 0.65 0.24
CA LEU A 52 -11.29 0.52 0.10
C LEU A 52 -10.54 1.29 1.18
N ALA A 53 -10.99 2.48 1.53
CA ALA A 53 -10.41 3.26 2.62
C ALA A 53 -10.46 2.50 3.95
N ALA A 54 -11.62 1.90 4.28
CA ALA A 54 -11.78 1.10 5.49
C ALA A 54 -10.83 -0.10 5.52
N ILE A 55 -10.75 -0.87 4.43
CA ILE A 55 -9.83 -2.02 4.33
C ILE A 55 -8.37 -1.56 4.41
N GLN A 56 -8.01 -0.44 3.79
CA GLN A 56 -6.66 0.11 3.86
C GLN A 56 -6.22 0.35 5.31
N VAL A 57 -7.10 0.89 6.14
CA VAL A 57 -6.79 1.14 7.55
C VAL A 57 -6.82 -0.15 8.37
N ILE A 58 -7.86 -0.97 8.23
CA ILE A 58 -8.04 -2.17 9.09
C ILE A 58 -7.00 -3.24 8.77
N VAL A 59 -6.80 -3.54 7.50
CA VAL A 59 -5.94 -4.65 7.07
C VAL A 59 -4.50 -4.18 6.90
N TYR A 60 -4.25 -3.14 6.07
CA TYR A 60 -2.88 -2.73 5.77
C TYR A 60 -2.21 -2.00 6.93
N ALA A 61 -2.79 -0.90 7.40
CA ALA A 61 -2.18 -0.13 8.49
C ALA A 61 -2.35 -0.82 9.85
N GLY A 62 -3.46 -1.54 10.06
CA GLY A 62 -3.75 -2.26 11.29
C GLY A 62 -3.05 -3.62 11.34
N ALA A 63 -3.56 -4.63 10.66
CA ALA A 63 -3.09 -6.00 10.83
C ALA A 63 -1.67 -6.23 10.28
N ILE A 64 -1.42 -5.88 9.02
CA ILE A 64 -0.16 -6.20 8.34
C ILE A 64 0.99 -5.38 8.91
N MET A 65 0.81 -4.06 9.06
CA MET A 65 1.91 -3.20 9.54
C MET A 65 2.23 -3.42 11.01
N VAL A 66 1.24 -3.70 11.85
CA VAL A 66 1.49 -4.07 13.26
C VAL A 66 2.30 -5.36 13.34
N LEU A 67 1.97 -6.36 12.50
CA LEU A 67 2.75 -7.60 12.42
C LEU A 67 4.19 -7.34 11.97
N ILE A 68 4.38 -6.53 10.93
CA ILE A 68 5.72 -6.17 10.42
C ILE A 68 6.52 -5.42 11.47
N LEU A 69 5.93 -4.43 12.16
CA LEU A 69 6.58 -3.70 13.25
C LEU A 69 7.00 -4.63 14.38
N PHE A 70 6.14 -5.57 14.75
CA PHE A 70 6.45 -6.56 15.78
C PHE A 70 7.62 -7.46 15.38
N VAL A 71 7.64 -7.93 14.12
CA VAL A 71 8.72 -8.76 13.59
C VAL A 71 10.04 -7.98 13.53
N ILE A 72 10.04 -6.73 13.06
CA ILE A 72 11.23 -5.86 12.98
C ILE A 72 11.79 -5.62 14.40
N MET A 73 10.91 -5.44 15.38
CA MET A 73 11.32 -5.20 16.78
C MET A 73 11.87 -6.44 17.44
N LEU A 74 11.34 -7.65 17.13
CA LEU A 74 11.86 -8.92 17.63
C LEU A 74 13.18 -9.34 16.98
N LEU A 75 13.30 -9.11 15.67
CA LEU A 75 14.54 -9.32 14.96
C LEU A 75 15.47 -8.15 15.26
N SER A 76 16.48 -8.38 16.12
CA SER A 76 17.61 -7.45 16.25
C SER A 76 18.34 -7.37 14.93
N LEU A 77 17.80 -6.59 13.98
CA LEU A 77 18.42 -6.36 12.68
C LEU A 77 19.73 -5.64 12.94
N LYS A 78 20.83 -6.40 12.92
CA LYS A 78 22.17 -5.82 12.90
C LYS A 78 22.26 -4.90 11.69
N ARG A 79 22.69 -3.69 11.94
CA ARG A 79 22.96 -2.70 10.90
C ARG A 79 24.01 -3.29 9.96
N GLU A 80 23.60 -3.80 8.80
CA GLU A 80 24.56 -4.10 7.76
C GLU A 80 25.19 -2.79 7.31
N GLU A 81 26.51 -2.71 7.37
CA GLU A 81 27.25 -1.62 6.77
C GLU A 81 26.93 -1.66 5.28
N GLY A 82 26.14 -0.66 4.85
CA GLY A 82 25.55 -0.66 3.51
C GLY A 82 26.64 -0.82 2.44
N ILE A 83 26.41 -1.72 1.52
CA ILE A 83 27.19 -1.83 0.29
C ILE A 83 27.16 -0.45 -0.36
N HIS A 84 28.30 0.24 -0.38
CA HIS A 84 28.43 1.53 -1.01
C HIS A 84 28.25 1.35 -2.51
N ALA A 85 27.03 1.56 -2.99
CA ALA A 85 26.76 1.57 -4.42
C ALA A 85 27.70 2.59 -5.08
N GLY A 86 28.44 2.17 -6.08
CA GLY A 86 29.34 3.03 -6.82
C GLY A 86 28.58 4.22 -7.43
N SER A 87 29.28 5.33 -7.64
CA SER A 87 28.69 6.55 -8.20
C SER A 87 27.95 6.30 -9.53
N ALA A 88 28.48 5.39 -10.37
CA ALA A 88 27.85 4.97 -11.61
C ALA A 88 26.50 4.24 -11.39
N GLN A 89 26.38 3.38 -10.38
CA GLN A 89 25.12 2.70 -10.06
C GLN A 89 24.05 3.67 -9.57
N ARG A 90 24.43 4.66 -8.77
CA ARG A 90 23.49 5.71 -8.31
C ARG A 90 22.99 6.56 -9.47
N PHE A 91 23.90 6.93 -10.40
CA PHE A 91 23.54 7.71 -11.59
C PHE A 91 22.59 6.93 -12.51
N LEU A 92 22.91 5.64 -12.81
CA LEU A 92 22.05 4.79 -13.61
C LEU A 92 20.69 4.55 -12.95
N GLY A 93 20.65 4.35 -11.63
CA GLY A 93 19.41 4.21 -10.88
C GLY A 93 18.54 5.47 -10.95
N ALA A 94 19.14 6.65 -10.77
CA ALA A 94 18.42 7.92 -10.89
C ALA A 94 17.88 8.15 -12.31
N LEU A 95 18.69 7.83 -13.34
CA LEU A 95 18.28 7.95 -14.75
C LEU A 95 17.11 6.99 -15.05
N ALA A 96 17.18 5.74 -14.60
CA ALA A 96 16.12 4.77 -14.77
C ALA A 96 14.82 5.20 -14.06
N ALA A 97 14.90 5.68 -12.82
CA ALA A 97 13.75 6.16 -12.07
C ALA A 97 13.10 7.38 -12.75
N THR A 98 13.89 8.35 -13.18
CA THR A 98 13.39 9.54 -13.90
C THR A 98 12.75 9.14 -15.24
N GLY A 99 13.39 8.24 -15.99
CA GLY A 99 12.82 7.71 -17.24
C GLY A 99 11.48 7.00 -17.02
N PHE A 100 11.38 6.20 -15.98
CA PHE A 100 10.13 5.50 -15.61
C PHE A 100 9.01 6.49 -15.25
N VAL A 101 9.30 7.50 -14.42
CA VAL A 101 8.33 8.56 -14.10
C VAL A 101 7.91 9.34 -15.33
N ALA A 102 8.84 9.69 -16.21
CA ALA A 102 8.54 10.39 -17.47
C ALA A 102 7.63 9.56 -18.39
N LEU A 103 7.82 8.24 -18.46
CA LEU A 103 6.95 7.34 -19.23
C LEU A 103 5.53 7.28 -18.66
N ILE A 104 5.39 7.23 -17.33
CA ILE A 104 4.07 7.25 -16.66
C ILE A 104 3.36 8.57 -16.96
N VAL A 105 4.04 9.69 -16.75
CA VAL A 105 3.48 11.03 -16.99
C VAL A 105 3.05 11.17 -18.46
N ARG A 106 3.89 10.76 -19.41
CA ARG A 106 3.58 10.77 -20.85
C ARG A 106 2.37 9.87 -21.18
N GLY A 107 2.21 8.75 -20.50
CA GLY A 107 1.08 7.86 -20.69
C GLY A 107 -0.25 8.44 -20.18
N ILE A 108 -0.20 9.24 -19.11
CA ILE A 108 -1.38 9.80 -18.46
C ILE A 108 -1.85 11.11 -19.13
N LEU A 109 -0.93 11.96 -19.57
CA LEU A 109 -1.24 13.28 -20.16
C LEU A 109 -2.20 13.25 -21.36
N PRO A 110 -2.12 12.32 -22.34
CA PRO A 110 -3.02 12.31 -23.50
C PRO A 110 -4.40 11.73 -23.20
N ILE A 111 -4.66 11.22 -22.00
CA ILE A 111 -5.95 10.61 -21.67
C ILE A 111 -6.97 11.73 -21.47
N SER A 112 -7.94 11.84 -22.36
CA SER A 112 -9.09 12.70 -22.15
C SER A 112 -9.99 12.06 -21.08
N TRP A 113 -9.90 12.58 -19.88
CA TRP A 113 -10.72 12.13 -18.74
C TRP A 113 -12.17 12.53 -19.00
N ARG A 114 -12.97 11.60 -19.56
CA ARG A 114 -14.42 11.75 -19.51
C ARG A 114 -14.85 11.36 -18.09
N VAL A 115 -15.28 12.34 -17.33
CA VAL A 115 -15.95 12.08 -16.06
C VAL A 115 -17.28 11.41 -16.41
N ALA A 116 -17.28 10.07 -16.39
CA ALA A 116 -18.53 9.33 -16.41
C ALA A 116 -19.27 9.66 -15.11
N SER A 117 -20.59 9.88 -15.20
CA SER A 117 -21.42 10.04 -14.00
C SER A 117 -21.27 8.77 -13.14
N VAL A 118 -20.55 8.89 -12.05
CA VAL A 118 -20.37 7.77 -11.10
C VAL A 118 -21.71 7.59 -10.38
N ARG A 119 -22.19 6.36 -10.31
CA ARG A 119 -23.40 6.04 -9.53
C ARG A 119 -23.17 6.39 -8.08
N SER A 120 -24.19 6.90 -7.41
CA SER A 120 -24.12 7.32 -6.01
C SER A 120 -23.78 6.21 -5.01
N ASP A 121 -23.97 4.94 -5.41
CA ASP A 121 -23.65 3.75 -4.60
C ASP A 121 -22.24 3.20 -4.84
N PHE A 122 -21.47 3.81 -5.76
CA PHE A 122 -20.12 3.38 -6.10
C PHE A 122 -19.17 3.49 -4.88
N GLY A 123 -18.32 2.48 -4.67
CA GLY A 123 -17.34 2.49 -3.57
C GLY A 123 -17.88 2.13 -2.19
N THR A 124 -19.20 1.93 -2.05
CA THR A 124 -19.83 1.47 -0.80
C THR A 124 -19.62 -0.03 -0.58
N ALA A 125 -19.69 -0.47 0.69
CA ALA A 125 -19.60 -1.89 1.02
C ALA A 125 -20.73 -2.72 0.37
N GLU A 126 -21.92 -2.14 0.25
CA GLU A 126 -23.07 -2.78 -0.38
C GLU A 126 -22.83 -3.03 -1.87
N PHE A 127 -22.34 -2.02 -2.60
CA PHE A 127 -22.02 -2.15 -4.02
C PHE A 127 -20.94 -3.22 -4.27
N ILE A 128 -19.87 -3.20 -3.49
CA ILE A 128 -18.78 -4.19 -3.59
C ILE A 128 -19.31 -5.59 -3.26
N GLY A 129 -20.08 -5.74 -2.17
CA GLY A 129 -20.67 -7.00 -1.77
C GLY A 129 -21.57 -7.61 -2.86
N ARG A 130 -22.47 -6.80 -3.44
CA ARG A 130 -23.33 -7.26 -4.55
C ARG A 130 -22.53 -7.75 -5.76
N ARG A 131 -21.47 -7.04 -6.14
CA ARG A 131 -20.59 -7.43 -7.24
C ARG A 131 -19.81 -8.69 -6.92
N LEU A 132 -19.29 -8.79 -5.71
CA LEU A 132 -18.49 -9.91 -5.24
C LEU A 132 -19.30 -11.22 -5.30
N PHE A 133 -20.55 -11.20 -4.80
CA PHE A 133 -21.41 -12.39 -4.77
C PHE A 133 -22.18 -12.66 -6.07
N SER A 134 -22.14 -11.78 -7.08
CA SER A 134 -22.75 -12.00 -8.37
C SER A 134 -21.75 -12.29 -9.48
N GLN A 135 -20.85 -11.33 -9.76
CA GLN A 135 -19.92 -11.39 -10.89
C GLN A 135 -18.56 -11.99 -10.53
N TYR A 136 -18.12 -11.82 -9.27
CA TYR A 136 -16.80 -12.23 -8.79
C TYR A 136 -16.86 -13.34 -7.74
N PHE A 137 -17.93 -14.17 -7.79
CA PHE A 137 -18.13 -15.25 -6.84
C PHE A 137 -16.98 -16.28 -6.87
N TYR A 138 -16.55 -16.70 -8.06
CA TYR A 138 -15.47 -17.67 -8.20
C TYR A 138 -14.11 -17.14 -7.68
N PRO A 139 -13.63 -15.95 -8.05
CA PRO A 139 -12.44 -15.37 -7.41
C PRO A 139 -12.57 -15.24 -5.89
N PHE A 140 -13.74 -14.89 -5.37
CA PHE A 140 -13.99 -14.80 -3.93
C PHE A 140 -13.80 -16.15 -3.24
N GLU A 141 -14.35 -17.22 -3.80
CA GLU A 141 -14.20 -18.59 -3.27
C GLU A 141 -12.73 -19.02 -3.27
N MET A 142 -12.00 -18.77 -4.36
CA MET A 142 -10.58 -19.10 -4.44
C MET A 142 -9.74 -18.38 -3.41
N ILE A 143 -10.02 -17.09 -3.15
CA ILE A 143 -9.31 -16.32 -2.11
C ILE A 143 -9.64 -16.88 -0.72
N SER A 144 -10.87 -17.32 -0.46
CA SER A 144 -11.24 -17.93 0.83
C SER A 144 -10.43 -19.19 1.13
N LEU A 145 -10.20 -20.03 0.12
CA LEU A 145 -9.34 -21.22 0.24
C LEU A 145 -7.88 -20.85 0.53
N VAL A 146 -7.35 -19.84 -0.14
CA VAL A 146 -5.98 -19.34 0.12
C VAL A 146 -5.85 -18.84 1.56
N LEU A 147 -6.83 -18.08 2.06
CA LEU A 147 -6.83 -17.60 3.44
C LEU A 147 -6.90 -18.75 4.45
N LEU A 148 -7.70 -19.77 4.17
CA LEU A 148 -7.80 -20.95 5.04
C LEU A 148 -6.47 -21.70 5.11
N VAL A 149 -5.82 -21.92 3.97
CA VAL A 149 -4.49 -22.55 3.90
C VAL A 149 -3.44 -21.70 4.61
N ALA A 150 -3.48 -20.37 4.45
CA ALA A 150 -2.57 -19.47 5.14
C ALA A 150 -2.73 -19.53 6.67
N MET A 151 -3.98 -19.57 7.17
CA MET A 151 -4.23 -19.73 8.61
C MET A 151 -3.74 -21.09 9.12
N ALA A 152 -4.02 -22.18 8.42
CA ALA A 152 -3.54 -23.52 8.78
C ALA A 152 -2.00 -23.57 8.78
N GLY A 153 -1.37 -22.98 7.76
CA GLY A 153 0.08 -22.87 7.67
C GLY A 153 0.71 -22.09 8.83
N ALA A 154 0.11 -20.96 9.20
CA ALA A 154 0.56 -20.16 10.34
C ALA A 154 0.50 -20.95 11.65
N VAL A 155 -0.58 -21.70 11.89
CA VAL A 155 -0.74 -22.54 13.08
C VAL A 155 0.30 -23.68 13.11
N VAL A 156 0.52 -24.33 11.97
CA VAL A 156 1.51 -25.42 11.85
C VAL A 156 2.94 -24.92 12.12
N LEU A 157 3.28 -23.74 11.59
CA LEU A 157 4.61 -23.14 11.80
C LEU A 157 4.80 -22.63 13.23
N ALA A 158 3.74 -22.15 13.88
CA ALA A 158 3.80 -21.67 15.27
C ALA A 158 3.84 -22.80 16.30
N LYS A 159 3.44 -24.02 15.95
CA LYS A 159 3.40 -25.16 16.86
C LYS A 159 4.83 -25.61 17.20
N LYS A 160 5.25 -25.39 18.46
CA LYS A 160 6.46 -26.01 18.98
C LYS A 160 6.29 -27.53 18.95
N LYS A 161 7.29 -28.25 18.42
CA LYS A 161 7.36 -29.69 18.64
C LYS A 161 7.38 -29.96 20.15
N LEU A 162 6.37 -30.64 20.62
CA LEU A 162 6.41 -31.29 21.93
C LEU A 162 7.40 -32.44 21.84
#